data_a37c0223536a94b7776e3223e1b81bac
#
_entry.id   a37c0223536a94b7776e3223e1b81bac
#
_cell.length_a   1.000
_cell.length_b   1.000
_cell.length_c   1.000
_cell.angle_alpha   90.00
_cell.angle_beta   90.00
_cell.angle_gamma   90.00
#
_symmetry.space_group_name_H-M   'P 1'
#
loop_
_entity.id
_entity.type
_entity.pdbx_description
1 polymer ?
#
loop_
_entity_poly.entity_id
_entity_poly.type
_entity_poly.pdbx_seq_one_letter_code
_entity_poly.pdbx_strand_id
1 'polypeptide(L)'
;MRRILTASAPRDADSDGNSRIASAQRQVWRDVTPTWAPERSLLKMARIKVMTHQHHANSSRARARRSDVPLANPPPGTRLASIRDHLESMGAPRFRYRQVVTAMRRGEPDTFESIHGLPADLRRSLTERFGPRLLPIVPVSCRSAEQVEKVIFESDPGTRFETVLSRYRAGWSSICVSSQAGCGLGCTFCATGATGLARNLTADEIYAQVMHPRWRPQDEGLPDSVAFMGMGEALANPHVFDALTLLSDSGFGDISPRRITVSTVGFAPNLQTLTKEHPQVTITLSVHSPFSDERARLIPLERRFPLGDSLAILDEHAAVARRKIYLAYLLIAGVNDTQDHMHRLARIVAARSRPELFHVSVIRYNQAVGADPAFHAPSSPQVNRFVAGLRALGVHATRRRQFGSSIDAACGQLHARYVASTASGDSDVDQRPTASAGHRLLRVLPPDRQESRPAAAECGRRAESHR
;
A
#
# COMPACT_ATOMS: atom_id res chain seq x y z
N MET A 1 19.33 -62.68 -35.70
CA MET A 1 18.31 -63.30 -36.61
C MET A 1 17.19 -62.29 -36.74
N ARG A 2 17.19 -61.55 -37.86
CA ARG A 2 16.26 -61.53 -38.99
C ARG A 2 14.80 -61.47 -38.53
N ARG A 3 13.98 -60.47 -38.86
CA ARG A 3 13.64 -59.97 -40.21
C ARG A 3 13.01 -58.57 -40.14
N ILE A 4 13.45 -57.78 -41.07
CA ILE A 4 12.84 -56.59 -41.71
C ILE A 4 11.58 -57.03 -42.48
N LEU A 5 10.48 -56.25 -42.45
CA LEU A 5 9.55 -56.15 -43.53
C LEU A 5 9.02 -54.74 -43.69
N THR A 6 9.35 -54.15 -44.83
CA THR A 6 8.84 -52.93 -45.49
C THR A 6 7.53 -53.24 -46.23
N ALA A 7 6.59 -52.30 -46.26
CA ALA A 7 5.64 -52.08 -47.35
C ALA A 7 4.92 -50.75 -47.05
N SER A 8 5.15 -49.71 -47.76
CA SER A 8 4.66 -49.17 -49.03
C SER A 8 3.28 -48.52 -48.91
N ALA A 9 3.25 -47.23 -49.17
CA ALA A 9 2.08 -46.38 -49.36
C ALA A 9 1.24 -46.75 -50.60
N PRO A 10 0.04 -46.28 -50.67
CA PRO A 10 -0.40 -45.68 -51.92
C PRO A 10 -0.95 -44.25 -51.76
N ARG A 11 -0.86 -43.56 -52.90
CA ARG A 11 -1.31 -42.18 -53.18
C ARG A 11 -2.78 -42.16 -53.54
N ASP A 12 -3.32 -40.92 -53.42
CA ASP A 12 -4.32 -40.24 -54.24
C ASP A 12 -5.79 -40.20 -53.78
N ALA A 13 -6.28 -38.95 -53.91
CA ALA A 13 -7.67 -38.44 -54.06
C ALA A 13 -8.48 -38.33 -52.72
N ASP A 14 -8.99 -37.16 -52.30
CA ASP A 14 -9.83 -36.21 -53.02
C ASP A 14 -9.90 -34.85 -52.34
N SER A 15 -9.77 -33.83 -53.14
CA SER A 15 -10.06 -32.45 -52.86
C SER A 15 -11.55 -32.17 -52.98
N ASP A 16 -12.37 -32.27 -51.91
CA ASP A 16 -13.72 -31.70 -51.91
C ASP A 16 -14.39 -31.53 -50.53
N GLY A 17 -13.65 -31.59 -49.43
CA GLY A 17 -14.21 -31.45 -48.08
C GLY A 17 -14.25 -30.04 -47.49
N ASN A 18 -13.68 -29.04 -48.14
CA ASN A 18 -13.40 -27.73 -47.50
C ASN A 18 -14.35 -26.59 -47.89
N SER A 19 -15.37 -26.83 -48.70
CA SER A 19 -16.36 -25.79 -49.10
C SER A 19 -17.68 -25.79 -48.32
N ARG A 20 -17.97 -26.83 -47.53
CA ARG A 20 -19.24 -26.94 -46.78
C ARG A 20 -19.17 -26.49 -45.33
N ILE A 21 -17.98 -26.34 -44.75
CA ILE A 21 -17.83 -25.83 -43.39
C ILE A 21 -17.77 -24.30 -43.36
N ALA A 22 -17.34 -23.65 -44.44
CA ALA A 22 -17.28 -22.18 -44.53
C ALA A 22 -18.63 -21.51 -44.84
N SER A 23 -19.66 -22.26 -45.26
CA SER A 23 -21.00 -21.70 -45.50
C SER A 23 -21.92 -21.78 -44.27
N ALA A 24 -21.73 -22.73 -43.36
CA ALA A 24 -22.50 -22.83 -42.12
C ALA A 24 -22.10 -21.81 -41.06
N GLN A 25 -20.85 -21.31 -41.06
CA GLN A 25 -20.40 -20.28 -40.12
C GLN A 25 -20.77 -18.85 -40.53
N ARG A 26 -21.23 -18.62 -41.75
CA ARG A 26 -21.68 -17.28 -42.22
C ARG A 26 -23.15 -17.00 -42.04
N GLN A 27 -23.97 -17.97 -41.66
CA GLN A 27 -25.42 -17.81 -41.47
C GLN A 27 -25.84 -17.50 -40.04
N VAL A 28 -24.93 -17.71 -39.04
CA VAL A 28 -25.22 -17.45 -37.61
C VAL A 28 -24.99 -15.99 -37.20
N TRP A 29 -24.39 -15.16 -38.06
CA TRP A 29 -24.06 -13.75 -37.73
C TRP A 29 -25.01 -12.71 -38.37
N ARG A 30 -26.14 -13.10 -38.94
CA ARG A 30 -27.07 -12.14 -39.56
C ARG A 30 -28.31 -11.80 -38.75
N ASP A 31 -28.61 -12.47 -37.64
CA ASP A 31 -29.87 -12.28 -36.91
C ASP A 31 -29.71 -11.76 -35.46
N VAL A 32 -28.60 -11.13 -35.13
CA VAL A 32 -28.46 -10.42 -33.86
C VAL A 32 -27.95 -8.99 -34.11
N THR A 33 -28.81 -8.15 -34.63
CA THR A 33 -28.68 -6.70 -34.51
C THR A 33 -29.47 -6.26 -33.29
N PRO A 34 -28.82 -5.84 -32.18
CA PRO A 34 -29.56 -5.13 -31.15
C PRO A 34 -29.79 -3.70 -31.66
N THR A 35 -31.03 -3.36 -31.91
CA THR A 35 -31.48 -1.98 -32.04
C THR A 35 -31.20 -1.23 -30.73
N TRP A 36 -30.12 -0.55 -30.69
CA TRP A 36 -29.73 0.32 -29.53
C TRP A 36 -30.15 1.74 -29.83
N ALA A 37 -31.22 2.18 -29.21
CA ALA A 37 -31.68 3.56 -29.23
C ALA A 37 -30.77 4.40 -28.29
N PRO A 38 -30.26 5.56 -28.74
CA PRO A 38 -29.27 6.35 -27.97
C PRO A 38 -29.83 7.11 -26.76
N GLU A 39 -31.13 7.09 -26.50
CA GLU A 39 -31.72 7.94 -25.44
C GLU A 39 -31.63 7.37 -24.01
N ARG A 40 -31.35 6.08 -23.81
CA ARG A 40 -31.23 5.52 -22.43
C ARG A 40 -29.84 5.65 -21.80
N SER A 41 -28.83 5.97 -22.58
CA SER A 41 -27.45 6.10 -22.08
C SER A 41 -27.18 7.42 -21.38
N LEU A 42 -27.79 8.50 -21.84
CA LEU A 42 -27.61 9.85 -21.24
C LEU A 42 -28.32 9.98 -19.89
N LEU A 43 -29.46 9.33 -19.70
CA LEU A 43 -30.19 9.31 -18.42
C LEU A 43 -29.48 8.47 -17.34
N LYS A 44 -28.77 7.37 -17.72
CA LYS A 44 -27.95 6.62 -16.76
C LYS A 44 -26.70 7.36 -16.35
N MET A 45 -26.03 8.06 -17.26
CA MET A 45 -24.87 8.89 -16.91
C MET A 45 -25.24 10.12 -16.06
N ALA A 46 -26.40 10.75 -16.32
CA ALA A 46 -26.90 11.83 -15.48
C ALA A 46 -27.28 11.35 -14.07
N ARG A 47 -27.90 10.15 -13.94
CA ARG A 47 -28.20 9.55 -12.63
C ARG A 47 -26.94 9.15 -11.86
N ILE A 48 -25.87 8.66 -12.52
CA ILE A 48 -24.60 8.35 -11.87
C ILE A 48 -23.91 9.65 -11.41
N LYS A 49 -23.92 10.73 -12.20
CA LYS A 49 -23.38 12.04 -11.79
C LYS A 49 -24.16 12.66 -10.63
N VAL A 50 -25.49 12.56 -10.62
CA VAL A 50 -26.32 13.07 -9.52
C VAL A 50 -26.15 12.24 -8.26
N MET A 51 -26.02 10.91 -8.37
CA MET A 51 -25.73 10.05 -7.19
C MET A 51 -24.33 10.28 -6.62
N THR A 52 -23.32 10.55 -7.44
CA THR A 52 -21.97 10.89 -6.92
C THR A 52 -21.94 12.25 -6.23
N HIS A 53 -22.63 13.26 -6.75
CA HIS A 53 -22.75 14.57 -6.07
C HIS A 53 -23.58 14.49 -4.79
N GLN A 54 -24.66 13.69 -4.75
CA GLN A 54 -25.44 13.46 -3.54
C GLN A 54 -24.70 12.62 -2.49
N HIS A 55 -23.83 11.67 -2.89
CA HIS A 55 -22.98 10.96 -1.95
C HIS A 55 -21.91 11.87 -1.33
N HIS A 56 -21.30 12.79 -2.08
CA HIS A 56 -20.36 13.75 -1.52
C HIS A 56 -21.06 14.79 -0.62
N ALA A 57 -22.21 15.31 -1.02
CA ALA A 57 -22.98 16.23 -0.19
C ALA A 57 -23.56 15.58 1.09
N ASN A 58 -23.96 14.30 1.03
CA ASN A 58 -24.40 13.56 2.21
C ASN A 58 -23.23 13.15 3.12
N SER A 59 -22.02 12.87 2.58
CA SER A 59 -20.86 12.57 3.40
C SER A 59 -20.37 13.81 4.16
N SER A 60 -20.40 14.99 3.56
CA SER A 60 -20.03 16.24 4.25
C SER A 60 -21.07 16.68 5.29
N ARG A 61 -22.37 16.52 5.03
CA ARG A 61 -23.44 16.77 6.03
C ARG A 61 -23.47 15.74 7.15
N ALA A 62 -23.16 14.48 6.88
CA ALA A 62 -23.01 13.45 7.92
C ALA A 62 -21.75 13.68 8.76
N ARG A 63 -20.65 14.21 8.18
CA ARG A 63 -19.44 14.58 8.94
C ARG A 63 -19.67 15.78 9.87
N ALA A 64 -20.46 16.78 9.47
CA ALA A 64 -20.74 17.95 10.32
C ALA A 64 -21.53 17.63 11.59
N ARG A 65 -22.31 16.54 11.61
CA ARG A 65 -23.08 16.09 12.81
C ARG A 65 -22.29 15.16 13.73
N ARG A 66 -21.06 14.76 13.38
CA ARG A 66 -20.21 13.84 14.19
C ARG A 66 -19.29 14.57 15.19
N SER A 67 -19.36 15.90 15.28
CA SER A 67 -18.56 16.67 16.24
C SER A 67 -18.87 16.35 17.72
N ASP A 68 -19.98 15.72 18.00
CA ASP A 68 -20.45 15.43 19.36
C ASP A 68 -20.23 13.97 19.81
N VAL A 69 -19.55 13.15 18.98
CA VAL A 69 -19.19 11.79 19.39
C VAL A 69 -18.19 11.88 20.55
N PRO A 70 -18.45 11.22 21.69
CA PRO A 70 -17.47 11.14 22.76
C PRO A 70 -16.17 10.58 22.22
N LEU A 71 -15.05 11.23 22.53
CA LEU A 71 -13.74 10.67 22.21
C LEU A 71 -13.58 9.35 22.95
N ALA A 72 -13.31 8.28 22.21
CA ALA A 72 -12.87 7.03 22.81
C ALA A 72 -11.51 7.24 23.51
N ASN A 73 -11.16 6.34 24.39
CA ASN A 73 -9.83 6.36 24.98
C ASN A 73 -8.82 5.93 23.90
N PRO A 74 -7.75 6.69 23.68
CA PRO A 74 -6.69 6.24 22.77
C PRO A 74 -5.99 5.00 23.37
N PRO A 75 -5.40 4.12 22.54
CA PRO A 75 -4.65 2.98 23.03
C PRO A 75 -3.55 3.40 24.03
N PRO A 76 -3.36 2.66 25.13
CA PRO A 76 -2.29 2.95 26.08
C PRO A 76 -0.91 2.98 25.44
N GLY A 77 -0.01 3.83 25.95
CA GLY A 77 1.36 3.97 25.40
C GLY A 77 1.45 4.82 24.13
N THR A 78 0.33 5.26 23.57
CA THR A 78 0.36 6.22 22.45
C THR A 78 0.63 7.65 22.94
N ARG A 79 1.17 8.50 22.05
CA ARG A 79 1.32 9.94 22.30
C ARG A 79 -0.01 10.59 22.63
N LEU A 80 -1.09 10.18 21.95
CA LEU A 80 -2.45 10.66 22.20
C LEU A 80 -2.94 10.31 23.62
N ALA A 81 -2.62 9.10 24.12
CA ALA A 81 -2.91 8.74 25.52
C ALA A 81 -2.07 9.60 26.48
N SER A 82 -0.78 9.75 26.23
CA SER A 82 0.12 10.56 27.05
C SER A 82 -0.30 12.03 27.12
N ILE A 83 -0.77 12.61 26.01
CA ILE A 83 -1.33 13.98 25.99
C ILE A 83 -2.59 14.08 26.82
N ARG A 84 -3.50 13.10 26.75
CA ARG A 84 -4.72 13.05 27.58
C ARG A 84 -4.33 13.02 29.08
N ASP A 85 -3.49 12.08 29.45
CA ASP A 85 -3.08 11.87 30.84
C ASP A 85 -2.37 13.10 31.42
N HIS A 86 -1.54 13.76 30.60
CA HIS A 86 -0.88 15.00 30.99
C HIS A 86 -1.88 16.14 31.22
N LEU A 87 -2.84 16.36 30.34
CA LEU A 87 -3.87 17.36 30.52
C LEU A 87 -4.75 17.05 31.75
N GLU A 88 -5.08 15.78 31.99
CA GLU A 88 -5.82 15.36 33.18
C GLU A 88 -5.03 15.62 34.47
N SER A 89 -3.70 15.36 34.48
CA SER A 89 -2.83 15.65 35.62
C SER A 89 -2.71 17.13 35.95
N MET A 90 -2.92 18.00 34.95
CA MET A 90 -2.98 19.45 35.13
C MET A 90 -4.37 19.95 35.56
N GLY A 91 -5.35 19.05 35.80
CA GLY A 91 -6.72 19.41 36.14
C GLY A 91 -7.49 20.03 34.94
N ALA A 92 -7.00 19.88 33.72
CA ALA A 92 -7.67 20.43 32.54
C ALA A 92 -8.96 19.67 32.22
N PRO A 93 -10.08 20.36 31.94
CA PRO A 93 -11.34 19.71 31.57
C PRO A 93 -11.18 18.87 30.29
N ARG A 94 -11.89 17.76 30.18
CA ARG A 94 -11.83 16.81 29.06
C ARG A 94 -12.00 17.44 27.69
N PHE A 95 -12.73 18.54 27.55
CA PHE A 95 -12.88 19.21 26.27
C PHE A 95 -11.57 19.83 25.74
N ARG A 96 -10.57 20.10 26.61
CA ARG A 96 -9.26 20.57 26.20
C ARG A 96 -8.49 19.50 25.38
N TYR A 97 -8.57 18.26 25.84
CA TYR A 97 -8.06 17.14 25.03
C TYR A 97 -8.76 17.04 23.67
N ARG A 98 -10.08 17.21 23.64
CA ARG A 98 -10.83 17.23 22.37
C ARG A 98 -10.38 18.36 21.44
N GLN A 99 -10.00 19.52 21.96
CA GLN A 99 -9.43 20.61 21.14
C GLN A 99 -8.12 20.19 20.49
N VAL A 100 -7.22 19.53 21.21
CA VAL A 100 -5.94 19.01 20.67
C VAL A 100 -6.20 17.97 19.56
N VAL A 101 -7.05 16.97 19.85
CA VAL A 101 -7.40 15.94 18.86
C VAL A 101 -8.05 16.54 17.61
N THR A 102 -8.91 17.54 17.79
CA THR A 102 -9.58 18.24 16.67
C THR A 102 -8.56 18.99 15.82
N ALA A 103 -7.56 19.64 16.43
CA ALA A 103 -6.49 20.31 15.72
C ALA A 103 -5.66 19.29 14.90
N MET A 104 -5.26 18.17 15.50
CA MET A 104 -4.58 17.08 14.79
C MET A 104 -5.40 16.56 13.59
N ARG A 105 -6.71 16.35 13.79
CA ARG A 105 -7.60 15.86 12.72
C ARG A 105 -7.79 16.85 11.59
N ARG A 106 -7.77 18.15 11.88
CA ARG A 106 -7.87 19.20 10.86
C ARG A 106 -6.56 19.40 10.13
N GLY A 107 -5.43 19.02 10.75
CA GLY A 107 -4.09 19.27 10.22
C GLY A 107 -3.67 20.74 10.33
N GLU A 108 -4.45 21.56 11.04
CA GLU A 108 -4.17 22.96 11.33
C GLU A 108 -4.59 23.27 12.76
N PRO A 109 -3.73 23.88 13.52
CA PRO A 109 -2.33 24.24 13.27
C PRO A 109 -1.40 23.02 13.43
N ASP A 110 -0.11 23.14 13.04
CA ASP A 110 0.90 22.07 13.17
C ASP A 110 1.64 22.07 14.51
N THR A 111 1.43 23.06 15.37
CA THR A 111 2.08 23.23 16.69
C THR A 111 1.06 23.38 17.80
N PHE A 112 1.45 22.98 19.02
CA PHE A 112 0.62 23.22 20.20
C PHE A 112 0.39 24.71 20.46
N GLU A 113 1.43 25.54 20.25
CA GLU A 113 1.34 27.00 20.45
C GLU A 113 0.28 27.67 19.59
N SER A 114 0.04 27.14 18.41
CA SER A 114 -0.95 27.69 17.47
C SER A 114 -2.38 27.23 17.72
N ILE A 115 -2.64 26.39 18.73
CA ILE A 115 -4.01 26.04 19.14
C ILE A 115 -4.58 27.16 19.99
N HIS A 116 -5.00 28.28 19.38
CA HIS A 116 -5.47 29.47 20.09
C HIS A 116 -6.66 29.22 21.04
N GLY A 117 -7.41 28.16 20.85
CA GLY A 117 -8.49 27.74 21.76
C GLY A 117 -8.02 27.14 23.09
N LEU A 118 -6.71 26.82 23.23
CA LEU A 118 -6.12 26.35 24.49
C LEU A 118 -5.57 27.55 25.28
N PRO A 119 -5.67 27.54 26.63
CA PRO A 119 -4.95 28.46 27.50
C PRO A 119 -3.44 28.43 27.26
N ALA A 120 -2.78 29.57 27.46
CA ALA A 120 -1.33 29.72 27.18
C ALA A 120 -0.46 28.79 28.04
N ASP A 121 -0.83 28.55 29.30
CA ASP A 121 -0.18 27.63 30.22
C ASP A 121 -0.23 26.18 29.73
N LEU A 122 -1.41 25.73 29.24
CA LEU A 122 -1.57 24.39 28.66
C LEU A 122 -0.74 24.24 27.36
N ARG A 123 -0.73 25.23 26.49
CA ARG A 123 0.06 25.22 25.26
C ARG A 123 1.55 25.07 25.58
N ARG A 124 2.06 25.89 26.51
CA ARG A 124 3.45 25.86 26.97
C ARG A 124 3.80 24.49 27.54
N SER A 125 3.00 23.99 28.47
CA SER A 125 3.24 22.70 29.10
C SER A 125 3.23 21.53 28.12
N LEU A 126 2.32 21.54 27.15
CA LEU A 126 2.30 20.54 26.06
C LEU A 126 3.56 20.64 25.19
N THR A 127 3.99 21.87 24.86
CA THR A 127 5.21 22.12 24.08
C THR A 127 6.47 21.64 24.80
N GLU A 128 6.58 21.94 26.10
CA GLU A 128 7.72 21.51 26.93
C GLU A 128 7.80 19.99 27.05
N ARG A 129 6.66 19.30 27.23
CA ARG A 129 6.63 17.86 27.43
C ARG A 129 6.72 17.04 26.14
N PHE A 130 6.09 17.48 25.06
CA PHE A 130 5.93 16.71 23.82
C PHE A 130 6.67 17.29 22.62
N GLY A 131 7.40 18.41 22.83
CA GLY A 131 7.96 19.20 21.74
C GLY A 131 6.89 20.07 21.06
N PRO A 132 7.28 20.99 20.17
CA PRO A 132 6.39 21.99 19.62
C PRO A 132 5.31 21.42 18.70
N ARG A 133 5.54 20.28 18.06
CA ARG A 133 4.67 19.73 17.01
C ARG A 133 3.54 18.87 17.53
N LEU A 134 2.37 19.01 16.91
CA LEU A 134 1.23 18.14 17.16
C LEU A 134 1.49 16.70 16.70
N LEU A 135 1.99 16.53 15.48
CA LEU A 135 2.34 15.24 14.91
C LEU A 135 3.86 14.98 15.06
N PRO A 136 4.26 13.74 15.42
CA PRO A 136 5.66 13.42 15.73
C PRO A 136 6.54 13.21 14.48
N ILE A 137 6.16 13.74 13.33
CA ILE A 137 6.86 13.56 12.06
C ILE A 137 7.05 14.89 11.32
N VAL A 138 8.12 14.99 10.55
CA VAL A 138 8.46 16.17 9.74
C VAL A 138 8.74 15.76 8.31
N PRO A 139 8.16 16.40 7.29
CA PRO A 139 8.54 16.15 5.92
C PRO A 139 9.91 16.75 5.65
N VAL A 140 10.85 15.93 5.18
CA VAL A 140 12.23 16.35 4.86
C VAL A 140 12.50 16.36 3.35
N SER A 141 11.72 15.62 2.57
CA SER A 141 11.79 15.62 1.11
C SER A 141 10.46 15.26 0.50
N CYS A 142 10.19 15.83 -0.67
CA CYS A 142 8.98 15.55 -1.44
C CYS A 142 9.32 15.42 -2.93
N ARG A 143 8.77 14.39 -3.56
CA ARG A 143 8.83 14.20 -5.03
C ARG A 143 7.44 13.91 -5.56
N SER A 144 7.10 14.49 -6.69
CA SER A 144 5.80 14.28 -7.35
C SER A 144 6.00 13.89 -8.81
N ALA A 145 5.21 12.94 -9.26
CA ALA A 145 5.15 12.53 -10.66
C ALA A 145 3.73 12.10 -11.00
N GLU A 146 3.15 12.67 -12.04
CA GLU A 146 1.79 12.39 -12.51
C GLU A 146 0.73 12.46 -11.39
N GLN A 147 0.27 11.28 -10.93
CA GLN A 147 -0.78 11.10 -9.93
C GLN A 147 -0.24 10.69 -8.55
N VAL A 148 1.08 10.71 -8.39
CA VAL A 148 1.75 10.19 -7.20
C VAL A 148 2.63 11.25 -6.57
N GLU A 149 2.54 11.35 -5.27
CA GLU A 149 3.39 12.18 -4.44
C GLU A 149 4.06 11.29 -3.38
N LYS A 150 5.39 11.30 -3.34
CA LYS A 150 6.20 10.60 -2.34
C LYS A 150 6.82 11.62 -1.39
N VAL A 151 6.64 11.41 -0.09
CA VAL A 151 7.23 12.21 0.96
C VAL A 151 8.12 11.34 1.83
N ILE A 152 9.32 11.81 2.09
CA ILE A 152 10.18 11.26 3.12
C ILE A 152 9.90 12.05 4.40
N PHE A 153 9.48 11.33 5.43
CA PHE A 153 9.32 11.86 6.78
C PHE A 153 10.52 11.51 7.64
N GLU A 154 10.81 12.36 8.59
CA GLU A 154 11.72 12.13 9.69
C GLU A 154 10.96 12.29 11.00
N SER A 155 11.17 11.39 11.95
CA SER A 155 10.64 11.49 13.30
C SER A 155 11.79 11.82 14.27
N ASP A 156 12.21 10.90 15.13
CA ASP A 156 13.41 11.12 15.94
C ASP A 156 14.65 11.31 15.05
N PRO A 157 15.70 12.01 15.54
CA PRO A 157 16.88 12.30 14.76
C PRO A 157 17.42 11.09 13.98
N GLY A 158 17.46 11.21 12.65
CA GLY A 158 17.98 10.17 11.77
C GLY A 158 17.02 9.04 11.41
N THR A 159 15.81 8.97 11.97
CA THR A 159 14.82 7.98 11.57
C THR A 159 13.97 8.49 10.41
N ARG A 160 14.17 7.92 9.23
CA ARG A 160 13.45 8.30 7.99
C ARG A 160 12.64 7.17 7.43
N PHE A 161 11.48 7.51 6.89
CA PHE A 161 10.58 6.58 6.22
C PHE A 161 9.74 7.31 5.16
N GLU A 162 9.20 6.55 4.24
CA GLU A 162 8.52 7.10 3.07
C GLU A 162 7.01 6.85 3.13
N THR A 163 6.26 7.82 2.66
CA THR A 163 4.81 7.74 2.48
C THR A 163 4.46 8.17 1.07
N VAL A 164 3.53 7.46 0.44
CA VAL A 164 3.14 7.72 -0.95
C VAL A 164 1.65 7.97 -1.04
N LEU A 165 1.26 9.14 -1.54
CA LEU A 165 -0.11 9.45 -1.89
C LEU A 165 -0.33 9.25 -3.38
N SER A 166 -1.35 8.50 -3.74
CA SER A 166 -1.81 8.33 -5.13
C SER A 166 -3.17 8.97 -5.30
N ARG A 167 -3.31 9.88 -6.28
CA ARG A 167 -4.58 10.49 -6.70
C ARG A 167 -5.00 9.88 -8.02
N TYR A 168 -6.16 9.24 -8.06
CA TYR A 168 -6.64 8.55 -9.25
C TYR A 168 -7.56 9.46 -10.07
N ARG A 169 -7.48 9.37 -11.39
CA ARG A 169 -8.32 10.17 -12.32
C ARG A 169 -9.82 10.05 -12.07
N ALA A 170 -10.26 8.98 -11.40
CA ALA A 170 -11.65 8.78 -11.00
C ALA A 170 -12.07 9.61 -9.76
N GLY A 171 -11.20 10.48 -9.24
CA GLY A 171 -11.50 11.41 -8.15
C GLY A 171 -11.42 10.80 -6.75
N TRP A 172 -10.72 9.67 -6.57
CA TRP A 172 -10.42 9.08 -5.26
C TRP A 172 -8.92 8.98 -5.03
N SER A 173 -8.50 8.86 -3.78
CA SER A 173 -7.11 8.84 -3.37
C SER A 173 -6.79 7.66 -2.44
N SER A 174 -5.53 7.26 -2.46
CA SER A 174 -5.01 6.22 -1.56
C SER A 174 -3.64 6.62 -1.02
N ILE A 175 -3.47 6.50 0.28
CA ILE A 175 -2.18 6.72 0.93
C ILE A 175 -1.53 5.39 1.30
N CYS A 176 -0.28 5.22 0.89
CA CYS A 176 0.55 4.07 1.23
C CYS A 176 1.47 4.48 2.38
N VAL A 177 1.27 3.88 3.55
CA VAL A 177 2.00 4.19 4.77
C VAL A 177 3.06 3.13 5.09
N SER A 178 4.15 3.58 5.69
CA SER A 178 5.20 2.72 6.24
C SER A 178 4.88 2.32 7.67
N SER A 179 5.22 1.09 8.04
CA SER A 179 5.10 0.57 9.41
C SER A 179 6.43 0.47 10.14
N GLN A 180 7.53 0.49 9.39
CA GLN A 180 8.90 0.40 9.93
C GLN A 180 9.81 1.39 9.18
N ALA A 181 10.87 1.81 9.81
CA ALA A 181 12.02 2.42 9.15
C ALA A 181 12.96 1.28 8.72
N GLY A 182 12.94 0.95 7.42
CA GLY A 182 13.57 -0.26 6.90
C GLY A 182 12.71 -1.52 7.06
N CYS A 183 13.27 -2.71 6.83
CA CYS A 183 12.61 -4.00 6.98
C CYS A 183 13.62 -5.12 7.23
N GLY A 184 13.42 -5.90 8.29
CA GLY A 184 14.34 -6.99 8.67
C GLY A 184 14.10 -8.32 7.93
N LEU A 185 13.15 -8.40 7.00
CA LEU A 185 12.78 -9.69 6.38
C LEU A 185 13.68 -10.11 5.22
N GLY A 186 14.41 -9.17 4.60
CA GLY A 186 15.39 -9.47 3.56
C GLY A 186 14.80 -10.05 2.26
N CYS A 187 13.57 -9.68 1.89
CA CYS A 187 12.97 -10.09 0.62
C CYS A 187 13.86 -9.64 -0.55
N THR A 188 14.28 -10.57 -1.41
CA THR A 188 15.32 -10.36 -2.43
C THR A 188 14.92 -9.41 -3.55
N PHE A 189 13.64 -9.13 -3.71
CA PHE A 189 13.06 -8.24 -4.72
C PHE A 189 12.78 -6.81 -4.20
N CYS A 190 13.06 -6.52 -2.92
CA CYS A 190 12.57 -5.31 -2.25
C CYS A 190 13.72 -4.41 -1.76
N ALA A 191 13.72 -3.15 -2.19
CA ALA A 191 14.70 -2.16 -1.72
C ALA A 191 14.67 -1.98 -0.19
N THR A 192 13.48 -1.91 0.41
CA THR A 192 13.36 -1.81 1.87
C THR A 192 13.94 -3.02 2.59
N GLY A 193 13.77 -4.23 2.02
CA GLY A 193 14.37 -5.46 2.57
C GLY A 193 15.89 -5.45 2.50
N ALA A 194 16.46 -4.82 1.48
CA ALA A 194 17.92 -4.70 1.31
C ALA A 194 18.56 -3.70 2.30
N THR A 195 17.79 -2.75 2.84
CA THR A 195 18.31 -1.75 3.80
C THR A 195 18.40 -2.26 5.23
N GLY A 196 17.77 -3.39 5.55
CA GLY A 196 17.63 -3.87 6.93
C GLY A 196 16.59 -3.06 7.72
N LEU A 197 16.40 -3.45 8.99
CA LEU A 197 15.47 -2.80 9.92
C LEU A 197 16.25 -1.84 10.84
N ALA A 198 15.89 -0.56 10.82
CA ALA A 198 16.33 0.39 11.82
C ALA A 198 15.46 0.28 13.09
N ARG A 199 14.13 0.46 12.95
CA ARG A 199 13.17 0.27 14.06
C ARG A 199 11.73 0.15 13.56
N ASN A 200 10.87 -0.29 14.45
CA ASN A 200 9.42 -0.17 14.27
C ASN A 200 8.98 1.30 14.41
N LEU A 201 8.02 1.73 13.60
CA LEU A 201 7.34 3.01 13.81
C LEU A 201 6.29 2.85 14.92
N THR A 202 6.11 3.88 15.72
CA THR A 202 5.05 3.93 16.73
C THR A 202 3.67 4.06 16.10
N ALA A 203 2.63 3.76 16.84
CA ALA A 203 1.25 3.95 16.38
C ALA A 203 0.99 5.41 15.97
N ASP A 204 1.54 6.35 16.71
CA ASP A 204 1.39 7.79 16.45
C ASP A 204 2.14 8.24 15.20
N GLU A 205 3.31 7.68 14.91
CA GLU A 205 4.04 7.94 13.65
C GLU A 205 3.29 7.40 12.44
N ILE A 206 2.68 6.21 12.57
CA ILE A 206 1.85 5.63 11.52
C ILE A 206 0.59 6.48 11.31
N TYR A 207 -0.10 6.83 12.39
CA TYR A 207 -1.26 7.71 12.38
C TYR A 207 -0.94 9.08 11.77
N ALA A 208 0.20 9.66 12.14
CA ALA A 208 0.65 10.95 11.66
C ALA A 208 0.88 10.99 10.14
N GLN A 209 1.34 9.88 9.53
CA GLN A 209 1.48 9.77 8.07
C GLN A 209 0.15 10.05 7.36
N VAL A 210 -0.96 9.56 7.92
CA VAL A 210 -2.30 9.72 7.33
C VAL A 210 -2.89 11.10 7.65
N MET A 211 -2.65 11.59 8.86
CA MET A 211 -3.22 12.87 9.35
C MET A 211 -2.45 14.09 8.87
N HIS A 212 -1.30 13.93 8.25
CA HIS A 212 -0.43 15.06 7.86
C HIS A 212 -1.20 16.05 6.95
N PRO A 213 -1.15 17.36 7.26
CA PRO A 213 -1.95 18.39 6.56
C PRO A 213 -1.65 18.47 5.07
N ARG A 214 -0.46 18.07 4.64
CA ARG A 214 -0.05 18.07 3.24
C ARG A 214 -1.00 17.33 2.30
N TRP A 215 -1.68 16.29 2.79
CA TRP A 215 -2.61 15.50 1.97
C TRP A 215 -3.95 16.19 1.71
N ARG A 216 -4.17 17.34 2.35
CA ARG A 216 -5.42 18.08 2.32
C ARG A 216 -5.18 19.44 1.67
N PRO A 217 -5.10 19.57 0.33
CA PRO A 217 -5.30 20.85 -0.28
C PRO A 217 -6.68 21.35 0.14
N GLN A 218 -6.86 22.66 0.22
CA GLN A 218 -8.06 23.31 0.74
C GLN A 218 -9.32 22.54 0.33
N ASP A 219 -10.06 22.01 1.32
CA ASP A 219 -11.36 21.32 1.22
C ASP A 219 -11.39 19.84 0.79
N GLU A 220 -10.30 19.16 0.48
CA GLU A 220 -10.34 17.76 0.00
C GLU A 220 -10.44 16.67 1.08
N GLY A 221 -10.25 16.97 2.36
CA GLY A 221 -10.34 15.97 3.44
C GLY A 221 -9.20 14.94 3.46
N LEU A 222 -9.38 13.87 4.22
CA LEU A 222 -8.41 12.77 4.31
C LEU A 222 -8.41 11.91 3.05
N PRO A 223 -7.29 11.19 2.77
CA PRO A 223 -7.25 10.19 1.71
C PRO A 223 -8.39 9.17 1.87
N ASP A 224 -8.97 8.73 0.72
CA ASP A 224 -10.13 7.83 0.72
C ASP A 224 -9.80 6.44 1.24
N SER A 225 -8.55 5.99 1.11
CA SER A 225 -8.09 4.69 1.59
C SER A 225 -6.65 4.73 2.09
N VAL A 226 -6.34 3.82 3.02
CA VAL A 226 -5.01 3.65 3.61
C VAL A 226 -4.51 2.25 3.29
N ALA A 227 -3.27 2.14 2.79
CA ALA A 227 -2.61 0.88 2.52
C ALA A 227 -1.30 0.76 3.30
N PHE A 228 -1.19 -0.23 4.16
CA PHE A 228 0.05 -0.62 4.82
C PHE A 228 0.89 -1.45 3.84
N MET A 229 1.48 -0.77 2.86
CA MET A 229 2.28 -1.37 1.78
C MET A 229 3.58 -0.59 1.53
N GLY A 230 3.91 0.34 2.43
CA GLY A 230 5.14 1.11 2.43
C GLY A 230 6.32 0.32 2.96
N MET A 231 7.22 0.99 3.67
CA MET A 231 8.39 0.34 4.27
C MET A 231 7.99 -0.52 5.47
N GLY A 232 8.55 -1.73 5.52
CA GLY A 232 8.37 -2.68 6.61
C GLY A 232 7.31 -3.76 6.37
N GLU A 233 7.38 -4.82 7.17
CA GLU A 233 6.33 -5.81 7.31
C GLU A 233 5.36 -5.34 8.39
N ALA A 234 4.13 -5.01 8.00
CA ALA A 234 3.16 -4.42 8.91
C ALA A 234 2.89 -5.31 10.13
N LEU A 235 2.76 -6.61 9.93
CA LEU A 235 2.47 -7.55 11.01
C LEU A 235 3.69 -7.93 11.86
N ALA A 236 4.90 -7.51 11.49
CA ALA A 236 6.08 -7.62 12.34
C ALA A 236 6.21 -6.45 13.34
N ASN A 237 5.39 -5.41 13.18
CA ASN A 237 5.34 -4.27 14.09
C ASN A 237 4.08 -4.34 14.99
N PRO A 238 4.23 -4.56 16.32
CA PRO A 238 3.08 -4.65 17.23
C PRO A 238 2.25 -3.35 17.30
N HIS A 239 2.86 -2.18 17.07
CA HIS A 239 2.17 -0.88 17.11
C HIS A 239 1.18 -0.67 15.96
N VAL A 240 1.15 -1.57 14.96
CA VAL A 240 0.19 -1.48 13.86
C VAL A 240 -1.25 -1.67 14.34
N PHE A 241 -1.49 -2.49 15.38
CA PHE A 241 -2.84 -2.71 15.92
C PHE A 241 -3.39 -1.44 16.58
N ASP A 242 -2.56 -0.75 17.36
CA ASP A 242 -2.92 0.54 17.94
C ASP A 242 -3.13 1.61 16.84
N ALA A 243 -2.30 1.61 15.81
CA ALA A 243 -2.47 2.50 14.67
C ALA A 243 -3.79 2.22 13.91
N LEU A 244 -4.16 0.95 13.71
CA LEU A 244 -5.45 0.58 13.12
C LEU A 244 -6.62 1.06 13.95
N THR A 245 -6.51 0.96 15.27
CA THR A 245 -7.50 1.50 16.22
C THR A 245 -7.62 3.02 16.11
N LEU A 246 -6.49 3.75 16.15
CA LEU A 246 -6.49 5.21 15.99
C LEU A 246 -7.05 5.66 14.64
N LEU A 247 -6.70 4.95 13.56
CA LEU A 247 -7.18 5.30 12.22
C LEU A 247 -8.67 5.04 12.03
N SER A 248 -9.20 3.99 12.64
CA SER A 248 -10.60 3.58 12.44
C SER A 248 -11.58 4.20 13.43
N ASP A 249 -11.11 4.64 14.58
CA ASP A 249 -11.97 5.28 15.60
C ASP A 249 -12.51 6.62 15.12
N SER A 250 -13.81 6.85 15.32
CA SER A 250 -14.51 8.06 14.86
C SER A 250 -14.03 9.34 15.57
N GLY A 251 -13.47 9.22 16.77
CA GLY A 251 -12.88 10.34 17.53
C GLY A 251 -11.52 10.75 16.98
N PHE A 252 -10.76 9.83 16.40
CA PHE A 252 -9.39 10.07 15.93
C PHE A 252 -9.28 10.13 14.40
N GLY A 253 -9.26 9.00 13.70
CA GLY A 253 -9.04 8.94 12.25
C GLY A 253 -10.32 9.02 11.43
N ASP A 254 -11.39 8.42 11.91
CA ASP A 254 -12.69 8.30 11.24
C ASP A 254 -12.61 7.64 9.84
N ILE A 255 -11.62 6.74 9.66
CA ILE A 255 -11.45 5.99 8.43
C ILE A 255 -12.12 4.64 8.57
N SER A 256 -13.11 4.36 7.71
CA SER A 256 -13.77 3.05 7.75
C SER A 256 -12.73 1.92 7.64
N PRO A 257 -12.77 0.89 8.51
CA PRO A 257 -11.87 -0.26 8.42
C PRO A 257 -11.85 -0.93 7.04
N ARG A 258 -12.95 -0.86 6.30
CA ARG A 258 -13.06 -1.36 4.92
C ARG A 258 -12.24 -0.58 3.90
N ARG A 259 -11.79 0.61 4.25
CA ARG A 259 -10.90 1.47 3.45
C ARG A 259 -9.43 1.32 3.86
N ILE A 260 -9.15 0.48 4.86
CA ILE A 260 -7.80 0.17 5.30
C ILE A 260 -7.41 -1.21 4.74
N THR A 261 -6.23 -1.28 4.14
CA THR A 261 -5.64 -2.52 3.64
C THR A 261 -4.33 -2.79 4.34
N VAL A 262 -4.17 -3.98 4.92
CA VAL A 262 -2.90 -4.45 5.48
C VAL A 262 -2.32 -5.50 4.55
N SER A 263 -1.09 -5.27 4.08
CA SER A 263 -0.31 -6.24 3.33
C SER A 263 0.70 -6.93 4.23
N THR A 264 0.85 -8.24 4.05
CA THR A 264 1.79 -9.07 4.80
C THR A 264 2.39 -10.16 3.93
N VAL A 265 3.60 -10.57 4.23
CA VAL A 265 4.22 -11.76 3.63
C VAL A 265 3.83 -13.05 4.37
N GLY A 266 3.00 -12.95 5.43
CA GLY A 266 2.51 -14.11 6.17
C GLY A 266 3.13 -14.25 7.57
N PHE A 267 3.22 -13.18 8.33
CA PHE A 267 3.61 -13.25 9.75
C PHE A 267 2.45 -13.84 10.56
N ALA A 268 2.38 -15.19 10.60
CA ALA A 268 1.21 -15.95 10.99
C ALA A 268 0.62 -15.58 12.37
N PRO A 269 1.39 -15.39 13.47
CA PRO A 269 0.82 -15.04 14.77
C PRO A 269 0.00 -13.75 14.72
N ASN A 270 0.56 -12.70 14.13
CA ASN A 270 -0.10 -11.40 14.07
C ASN A 270 -1.16 -11.34 12.94
N LEU A 271 -1.07 -12.20 11.93
CA LEU A 271 -2.15 -12.38 10.95
C LEU A 271 -3.41 -12.94 11.64
N GLN A 272 -3.25 -13.90 12.54
CA GLN A 272 -4.36 -14.43 13.32
C GLN A 272 -4.98 -13.37 14.24
N THR A 273 -4.14 -12.54 14.89
CA THR A 273 -4.61 -11.40 15.70
C THR A 273 -5.38 -10.40 14.83
N LEU A 274 -4.84 -10.02 13.65
CA LEU A 274 -5.50 -9.09 12.73
C LEU A 274 -6.90 -9.57 12.31
N THR A 275 -7.03 -10.87 11.99
CA THR A 275 -8.32 -11.44 11.56
C THR A 275 -9.37 -11.44 12.66
N LYS A 276 -8.95 -11.51 13.93
CA LYS A 276 -9.84 -11.50 15.10
C LYS A 276 -10.21 -10.09 15.56
N GLU A 277 -9.22 -9.21 15.68
CA GLU A 277 -9.42 -7.88 16.27
C GLU A 277 -9.89 -6.83 15.23
N HIS A 278 -9.48 -6.99 13.97
CA HIS A 278 -9.82 -6.05 12.88
C HIS A 278 -10.44 -6.77 11.66
N PRO A 279 -11.53 -7.54 11.83
CA PRO A 279 -12.07 -8.43 10.78
C PRO A 279 -12.58 -7.68 9.53
N GLN A 280 -12.79 -6.36 9.62
CA GLN A 280 -13.26 -5.55 8.50
C GLN A 280 -12.12 -4.91 7.68
N VAL A 281 -10.88 -4.99 8.14
CA VAL A 281 -9.71 -4.54 7.40
C VAL A 281 -9.49 -5.47 6.19
N THR A 282 -9.13 -4.90 5.05
CA THR A 282 -8.81 -5.68 3.85
C THR A 282 -7.41 -6.27 3.97
N ILE A 283 -7.27 -7.58 3.75
CA ILE A 283 -5.99 -8.28 3.86
C ILE A 283 -5.43 -8.56 2.47
N THR A 284 -4.15 -8.28 2.30
CA THR A 284 -3.37 -8.66 1.12
C THR A 284 -2.23 -9.58 1.55
N LEU A 285 -2.24 -10.83 1.11
CA LEU A 285 -1.15 -11.79 1.34
C LEU A 285 -0.19 -11.79 0.16
N SER A 286 1.07 -11.51 0.40
CA SER A 286 2.16 -11.60 -0.58
C SER A 286 2.54 -13.07 -0.81
N VAL A 287 2.16 -13.62 -1.97
CA VAL A 287 2.43 -15.01 -2.36
C VAL A 287 3.75 -15.11 -3.10
N HIS A 288 3.89 -14.44 -4.22
CA HIS A 288 5.03 -14.27 -5.13
C HIS A 288 5.62 -15.54 -5.73
N SER A 289 5.51 -16.71 -5.09
CA SER A 289 5.65 -18.04 -5.69
C SER A 289 4.69 -19.03 -5.04
N PRO A 290 4.09 -19.94 -5.81
CA PRO A 290 3.27 -21.04 -5.28
C PRO A 290 4.10 -22.27 -4.87
N PHE A 291 5.41 -22.23 -5.04
CA PHE A 291 6.38 -23.27 -4.67
C PHE A 291 7.18 -22.79 -3.45
N SER A 292 7.19 -23.60 -2.38
CA SER A 292 7.77 -23.21 -1.09
C SER A 292 9.27 -22.88 -1.19
N ASP A 293 10.05 -23.71 -1.90
CA ASP A 293 11.50 -23.50 -2.03
C ASP A 293 11.83 -22.21 -2.80
N GLU A 294 11.05 -21.89 -3.85
CA GLU A 294 11.21 -20.65 -4.59
C GLU A 294 10.73 -19.45 -3.74
N ARG A 295 9.60 -19.61 -3.06
CA ARG A 295 9.10 -18.58 -2.16
C ARG A 295 10.10 -18.29 -1.05
N ALA A 296 10.75 -19.30 -0.49
CA ALA A 296 11.78 -19.13 0.54
C ALA A 296 13.03 -18.39 0.04
N ARG A 297 13.33 -18.44 -1.27
CA ARG A 297 14.38 -17.62 -1.90
C ARG A 297 13.95 -16.18 -2.08
N LEU A 298 12.69 -15.94 -2.43
CA LEU A 298 12.13 -14.60 -2.62
C LEU A 298 11.80 -13.93 -1.28
N ILE A 299 11.23 -14.70 -0.34
CA ILE A 299 10.72 -14.26 0.96
C ILE A 299 11.28 -15.20 2.03
N PRO A 300 12.40 -14.88 2.67
CA PRO A 300 13.06 -15.77 3.64
C PRO A 300 12.18 -16.19 4.82
N LEU A 301 11.15 -15.40 5.15
CA LEU A 301 10.18 -15.69 6.21
C LEU A 301 9.41 -16.99 5.98
N GLU A 302 9.28 -17.47 4.72
CA GLU A 302 8.63 -18.75 4.36
C GLU A 302 9.15 -19.93 5.18
N ARG A 303 10.44 -19.93 5.51
CA ARG A 303 11.06 -21.02 6.29
C ARG A 303 10.51 -21.10 7.71
N ARG A 304 10.06 -19.99 8.26
CA ARG A 304 9.52 -19.91 9.63
C ARG A 304 8.01 -19.97 9.66
N PHE A 305 7.36 -19.32 8.71
CA PHE A 305 5.92 -19.24 8.57
C PHE A 305 5.55 -19.61 7.13
N PRO A 306 5.30 -20.87 6.83
CA PRO A 306 4.94 -21.34 5.51
C PRO A 306 3.66 -20.67 4.98
N LEU A 307 3.58 -20.50 3.67
CA LEU A 307 2.40 -19.92 2.99
C LEU A 307 1.11 -20.67 3.38
N GLY A 308 1.21 -21.99 3.57
CA GLY A 308 0.07 -22.84 3.95
C GLY A 308 -0.60 -22.39 5.25
N ASP A 309 0.17 -22.01 6.26
CA ASP A 309 -0.34 -21.57 7.56
C ASP A 309 -1.12 -20.26 7.41
N SER A 310 -0.57 -19.32 6.66
CA SER A 310 -1.27 -18.05 6.35
C SER A 310 -2.56 -18.27 5.59
N LEU A 311 -2.56 -19.21 4.62
CA LEU A 311 -3.75 -19.53 3.85
C LEU A 311 -4.83 -20.22 4.71
N ALA A 312 -4.46 -21.05 5.68
CA ALA A 312 -5.40 -21.65 6.62
C ALA A 312 -6.09 -20.57 7.50
N ILE A 313 -5.31 -19.65 8.06
CA ILE A 313 -5.86 -18.51 8.82
C ILE A 313 -6.83 -17.68 7.97
N LEU A 314 -6.48 -17.46 6.70
CA LEU A 314 -7.32 -16.67 5.79
C LEU A 314 -8.57 -17.42 5.33
N ASP A 315 -8.55 -18.76 5.26
CA ASP A 315 -9.75 -19.57 5.01
C ASP A 315 -10.76 -19.42 6.17
N GLU A 316 -10.30 -19.51 7.42
CA GLU A 316 -11.13 -19.27 8.60
C GLU A 316 -11.72 -17.85 8.58
N HIS A 317 -10.87 -16.85 8.29
CA HIS A 317 -11.31 -15.47 8.18
C HIS A 317 -12.36 -15.28 7.06
N ALA A 318 -12.15 -15.88 5.90
CA ALA A 318 -13.09 -15.79 4.77
C ALA A 318 -14.46 -16.39 5.11
N ALA A 319 -14.47 -17.50 5.85
CA ALA A 319 -15.71 -18.16 6.30
C ALA A 319 -16.54 -17.27 7.22
N VAL A 320 -15.88 -16.57 8.15
CA VAL A 320 -16.54 -15.73 9.18
C VAL A 320 -16.84 -14.33 8.66
N ALA A 321 -15.81 -13.60 8.22
CA ALA A 321 -15.95 -12.18 7.86
C ALA A 321 -16.56 -11.96 6.47
N ARG A 322 -16.55 -12.98 5.61
CA ARG A 322 -17.04 -12.91 4.21
C ARG A 322 -16.44 -11.75 3.43
N ARG A 323 -15.16 -11.48 3.69
CA ARG A 323 -14.42 -10.37 3.09
C ARG A 323 -13.51 -10.88 1.99
N LYS A 324 -13.36 -10.04 0.94
CA LYS A 324 -12.40 -10.31 -0.13
C LYS A 324 -10.98 -10.27 0.41
N ILE A 325 -10.18 -11.28 0.06
CA ILE A 325 -8.77 -11.42 0.36
C ILE A 325 -7.99 -11.27 -0.93
N TYR A 326 -6.94 -10.46 -0.91
CA TYR A 326 -6.06 -10.28 -2.06
C TYR A 326 -4.81 -11.14 -1.90
N LEU A 327 -4.50 -11.89 -2.95
CA LEU A 327 -3.23 -12.59 -3.09
C LEU A 327 -2.34 -11.76 -4.02
N ALA A 328 -1.37 -11.06 -3.47
CA ALA A 328 -0.42 -10.30 -4.25
C ALA A 328 0.58 -11.23 -4.90
N TYR A 329 0.76 -11.12 -6.21
CA TYR A 329 1.71 -11.90 -6.99
C TYR A 329 2.62 -10.96 -7.79
N LEU A 330 3.83 -10.74 -7.28
CA LEU A 330 4.86 -9.99 -7.98
C LEU A 330 5.43 -10.85 -9.10
N LEU A 331 5.17 -10.49 -10.34
CA LEU A 331 5.60 -11.23 -11.51
C LEU A 331 6.99 -10.76 -11.94
N ILE A 332 7.97 -11.67 -11.88
CA ILE A 332 9.38 -11.46 -12.24
C ILE A 332 9.70 -12.34 -13.46
N ALA A 333 10.21 -11.72 -14.52
CA ALA A 333 10.48 -12.41 -15.77
C ALA A 333 11.51 -13.55 -15.58
N GLY A 334 11.17 -14.74 -16.08
CA GLY A 334 12.03 -15.94 -16.01
C GLY A 334 12.20 -16.54 -14.61
N VAL A 335 11.50 -16.01 -13.60
CA VAL A 335 11.59 -16.51 -12.21
C VAL A 335 10.30 -17.23 -11.81
N ASN A 336 9.16 -16.53 -11.89
CA ASN A 336 7.88 -17.02 -11.37
C ASN A 336 6.72 -16.82 -12.37
N ASP A 337 7.01 -16.72 -13.66
CA ASP A 337 6.07 -16.35 -14.74
C ASP A 337 5.73 -17.52 -15.69
N THR A 338 6.09 -18.77 -15.33
CA THR A 338 5.82 -19.96 -16.15
C THR A 338 4.37 -20.43 -16.06
N GLN A 339 3.98 -21.34 -16.96
CA GLN A 339 2.66 -22.00 -16.92
C GLN A 339 2.46 -22.80 -15.64
N ASP A 340 3.51 -23.48 -15.15
CA ASP A 340 3.44 -24.25 -13.91
C ASP A 340 3.14 -23.37 -12.69
N HIS A 341 3.75 -22.18 -12.63
CA HIS A 341 3.42 -21.18 -11.60
C HIS A 341 1.94 -20.79 -11.67
N MET A 342 1.45 -20.51 -12.87
CA MET A 342 0.07 -20.11 -13.08
C MET A 342 -0.92 -21.22 -12.69
N HIS A 343 -0.67 -22.48 -13.11
CA HIS A 343 -1.51 -23.62 -12.76
C HIS A 343 -1.46 -23.93 -11.26
N ARG A 344 -0.28 -23.87 -10.65
CA ARG A 344 -0.14 -24.12 -9.21
C ARG A 344 -0.82 -23.03 -8.39
N LEU A 345 -0.70 -21.76 -8.78
CA LEU A 345 -1.40 -20.65 -8.13
C LEU A 345 -2.92 -20.79 -8.26
N ALA A 346 -3.40 -21.19 -9.43
CA ALA A 346 -4.83 -21.46 -9.64
C ALA A 346 -5.33 -22.59 -8.74
N ARG A 347 -4.57 -23.69 -8.60
CA ARG A 347 -4.91 -24.79 -7.67
C ARG A 347 -4.92 -24.33 -6.21
N ILE A 348 -3.99 -23.46 -5.81
CA ILE A 348 -3.99 -22.87 -4.45
C ILE A 348 -5.30 -22.12 -4.21
N VAL A 349 -5.77 -21.30 -5.16
CA VAL A 349 -7.03 -20.55 -5.02
C VAL A 349 -8.23 -21.51 -5.03
N ALA A 350 -8.27 -22.45 -5.95
CA ALA A 350 -9.37 -23.42 -6.06
C ALA A 350 -9.54 -24.31 -4.82
N ALA A 351 -8.44 -24.55 -4.08
CA ALA A 351 -8.46 -25.35 -2.85
C ALA A 351 -8.91 -24.54 -1.61
N ARG A 352 -9.29 -23.28 -1.75
CA ARG A 352 -9.81 -22.48 -0.61
C ARG A 352 -11.26 -22.86 -0.30
N SER A 353 -11.64 -22.69 0.96
CA SER A 353 -13.04 -22.94 1.40
C SER A 353 -14.05 -22.04 0.67
N ARG A 354 -13.64 -20.84 0.29
CA ARG A 354 -14.43 -19.84 -0.43
C ARG A 354 -13.58 -19.18 -1.54
N PRO A 355 -13.31 -19.92 -2.66
CA PRO A 355 -12.42 -19.44 -3.72
C PRO A 355 -12.83 -18.08 -4.31
N GLU A 356 -14.14 -17.80 -4.35
CA GLU A 356 -14.72 -16.57 -4.88
C GLU A 356 -14.31 -15.30 -4.09
N LEU A 357 -13.87 -15.47 -2.84
CA LEU A 357 -13.38 -14.38 -2.02
C LEU A 357 -11.88 -14.12 -2.20
N PHE A 358 -11.14 -15.04 -2.83
CA PHE A 358 -9.71 -14.88 -3.06
C PHE A 358 -9.45 -14.27 -4.45
N HIS A 359 -8.78 -13.15 -4.48
CA HIS A 359 -8.51 -12.39 -5.69
C HIS A 359 -7.00 -12.25 -5.91
N VAL A 360 -6.49 -12.73 -7.05
CA VAL A 360 -5.06 -12.58 -7.38
C VAL A 360 -4.81 -11.19 -7.98
N SER A 361 -3.96 -10.42 -7.32
CA SER A 361 -3.48 -9.12 -7.78
C SER A 361 -2.08 -9.26 -8.35
N VAL A 362 -1.96 -9.33 -9.69
CA VAL A 362 -0.68 -9.48 -10.37
C VAL A 362 -0.01 -8.12 -10.48
N ILE A 363 1.19 -8.02 -9.92
CA ILE A 363 2.01 -6.82 -9.87
C ILE A 363 3.21 -7.05 -10.79
N ARG A 364 3.46 -6.15 -11.73
CA ARG A 364 4.69 -6.18 -12.53
C ARG A 364 5.87 -5.81 -11.64
N TYR A 365 6.97 -6.58 -11.69
CA TYR A 365 8.20 -6.24 -10.97
C TYR A 365 8.70 -4.84 -11.37
N ASN A 366 9.16 -4.07 -10.40
CA ASN A 366 9.88 -2.83 -10.59
C ASN A 366 11.32 -3.03 -10.12
N GLN A 367 12.28 -2.60 -10.94
CA GLN A 367 13.68 -2.63 -10.52
C GLN A 367 13.84 -1.82 -9.23
N ALA A 368 14.49 -2.40 -8.23
CA ALA A 368 14.64 -1.81 -6.92
C ALA A 368 16.12 -1.78 -6.52
N VAL A 369 16.55 -0.71 -5.87
CA VAL A 369 17.93 -0.57 -5.38
C VAL A 369 18.21 -1.66 -4.34
N GLY A 370 19.30 -2.41 -4.51
CA GLY A 370 19.69 -3.50 -3.60
C GLY A 370 18.90 -4.79 -3.77
N ALA A 371 17.95 -4.86 -4.71
CA ALA A 371 17.33 -6.12 -5.12
C ALA A 371 18.29 -6.99 -5.93
N ASP A 372 17.97 -8.27 -6.08
CA ASP A 372 18.76 -9.19 -6.88
C ASP A 372 18.91 -8.67 -8.33
N PRO A 373 20.14 -8.46 -8.81
CA PRO A 373 20.39 -7.91 -10.14
C PRO A 373 19.92 -8.80 -11.29
N ALA A 374 19.71 -10.10 -11.04
CA ALA A 374 19.15 -11.04 -11.99
C ALA A 374 17.65 -10.85 -12.25
N PHE A 375 16.96 -10.07 -11.42
CA PHE A 375 15.53 -9.87 -11.57
C PHE A 375 15.20 -8.83 -12.62
N HIS A 376 14.36 -9.22 -13.56
CA HIS A 376 13.89 -8.36 -14.64
C HIS A 376 12.38 -8.20 -14.65
N ALA A 377 11.94 -7.02 -15.09
CA ALA A 377 10.52 -6.73 -15.22
C ALA A 377 9.94 -7.45 -16.46
N PRO A 378 8.86 -8.22 -16.32
CA PRO A 378 8.19 -8.81 -17.47
C PRO A 378 7.59 -7.72 -18.36
N SER A 379 7.48 -7.99 -19.66
CA SER A 379 6.79 -7.11 -20.60
C SER A 379 5.28 -7.03 -20.30
N SER A 380 4.63 -5.95 -20.70
CA SER A 380 3.18 -5.80 -20.55
C SER A 380 2.36 -6.95 -21.18
N PRO A 381 2.71 -7.48 -22.37
CA PRO A 381 2.06 -8.66 -22.93
C PRO A 381 2.24 -9.92 -22.07
N GLN A 382 3.42 -10.14 -21.45
CA GLN A 382 3.63 -11.28 -20.54
C GLN A 382 2.72 -11.20 -19.32
N VAL A 383 2.64 -10.02 -18.67
CA VAL A 383 1.73 -9.81 -17.55
C VAL A 383 0.28 -10.06 -17.95
N ASN A 384 -0.14 -9.54 -19.10
CA ASN A 384 -1.51 -9.71 -19.58
C ASN A 384 -1.82 -11.18 -19.89
N ARG A 385 -0.90 -11.94 -20.50
CA ARG A 385 -1.05 -13.39 -20.73
C ARG A 385 -1.19 -14.16 -19.42
N PHE A 386 -0.36 -13.86 -18.43
CA PHE A 386 -0.41 -14.51 -17.11
C PHE A 386 -1.76 -14.27 -16.42
N VAL A 387 -2.27 -13.03 -16.45
CA VAL A 387 -3.59 -12.67 -15.90
C VAL A 387 -4.72 -13.36 -16.67
N ALA A 388 -4.65 -13.37 -18.01
CA ALA A 388 -5.66 -14.03 -18.85
C ALA A 388 -5.69 -15.55 -18.60
N GLY A 389 -4.52 -16.18 -18.46
CA GLY A 389 -4.40 -17.60 -18.13
C GLY A 389 -5.00 -17.94 -16.76
N LEU A 390 -4.74 -17.14 -15.71
CA LEU A 390 -5.38 -17.33 -14.40
C LEU A 390 -6.90 -17.23 -14.51
N ARG A 391 -7.43 -16.28 -15.29
CA ARG A 391 -8.88 -16.13 -15.50
C ARG A 391 -9.47 -17.32 -16.26
N ALA A 392 -8.77 -17.84 -17.26
CA ALA A 392 -9.19 -19.04 -17.99
C ALA A 392 -9.24 -20.27 -17.07
N LEU A 393 -8.42 -20.31 -16.00
CA LEU A 393 -8.45 -21.33 -14.96
C LEU A 393 -9.48 -21.05 -13.84
N GLY A 394 -10.39 -20.07 -14.03
CA GLY A 394 -11.45 -19.76 -13.08
C GLY A 394 -11.04 -18.84 -11.92
N VAL A 395 -9.82 -18.30 -11.92
CA VAL A 395 -9.33 -17.43 -10.83
C VAL A 395 -9.72 -15.98 -11.07
N HIS A 396 -10.28 -15.33 -10.08
CA HIS A 396 -10.44 -13.88 -10.11
C HIS A 396 -9.05 -13.21 -10.06
N ALA A 397 -8.59 -12.69 -11.19
CA ALA A 397 -7.26 -12.07 -11.30
C ALA A 397 -7.32 -10.71 -12.00
N THR A 398 -6.50 -9.77 -11.52
CA THR A 398 -6.31 -8.45 -12.15
C THR A 398 -4.85 -8.07 -12.20
N ARG A 399 -4.48 -7.32 -13.24
CA ARG A 399 -3.22 -6.59 -13.28
C ARG A 399 -3.36 -5.34 -12.41
N ARG A 400 -2.48 -5.19 -11.42
CA ARG A 400 -2.42 -3.97 -10.61
C ARG A 400 -1.82 -2.83 -11.43
N ARG A 401 -2.48 -1.69 -11.46
CA ARG A 401 -1.91 -0.47 -12.02
C ARG A 401 -0.77 0.01 -11.13
N GLN A 402 0.30 0.45 -11.74
CA GLN A 402 1.49 0.98 -11.07
C GLN A 402 1.68 2.43 -11.47
N PHE A 403 2.06 3.24 -10.50
CA PHE A 403 2.37 4.66 -10.65
C PHE A 403 3.62 4.97 -9.85
N GLY A 404 4.33 6.04 -10.24
CA GLY A 404 5.43 6.57 -9.47
C GLY A 404 6.76 5.82 -9.60
N SER A 405 6.92 4.93 -10.60
CA SER A 405 8.20 4.24 -10.82
C SER A 405 9.35 5.20 -11.18
N SER A 406 9.05 6.35 -11.78
CA SER A 406 10.03 7.38 -12.13
C SER A 406 10.59 8.16 -10.93
N ILE A 407 9.94 8.07 -9.77
CA ILE A 407 10.36 8.72 -8.53
C ILE A 407 10.59 7.70 -7.40
N ASP A 408 10.81 6.44 -7.74
CA ASP A 408 10.98 5.32 -6.80
C ASP A 408 9.85 5.22 -5.77
N ALA A 409 8.62 5.45 -6.21
CA ALA A 409 7.41 5.39 -5.37
C ALA A 409 6.55 4.16 -5.64
N ALA A 410 6.93 3.27 -6.56
CA ALA A 410 6.22 2.04 -6.82
C ALA A 410 6.53 0.96 -5.76
N CYS A 411 5.66 -0.07 -5.69
CA CYS A 411 5.85 -1.16 -4.74
C CYS A 411 7.23 -1.81 -4.87
N GLY A 412 7.91 -2.01 -3.75
CA GLY A 412 9.25 -2.58 -3.64
C GLY A 412 10.40 -1.59 -3.81
N GLN A 413 10.14 -0.34 -4.19
CA GLN A 413 11.18 0.66 -4.47
C GLN A 413 11.52 1.59 -3.29
N LEU A 414 10.69 1.63 -2.24
CA LEU A 414 10.89 2.53 -1.09
C LEU A 414 12.12 2.11 -0.28
N HIS A 415 13.02 3.04 -0.02
CA HIS A 415 14.27 2.74 0.70
C HIS A 415 14.78 3.89 1.60
N ALA A 416 14.10 5.03 1.63
CA ALA A 416 14.41 6.21 2.46
C ALA A 416 15.89 6.66 2.44
N ARG A 417 16.65 6.23 1.43
CA ARG A 417 18.02 6.73 1.24
C ARG A 417 17.94 8.17 0.73
N TYR A 418 18.05 9.07 1.64
CA TYR A 418 18.26 10.47 1.32
C TYR A 418 19.77 10.70 1.20
N VAL A 419 20.25 10.95 0.01
CA VAL A 419 21.53 11.63 -0.16
C VAL A 419 21.26 13.07 0.22
N ALA A 420 21.83 13.52 1.34
CA ALA A 420 21.86 14.93 1.65
C ALA A 420 22.48 15.62 0.42
N SER A 421 21.67 16.41 -0.29
CA SER A 421 22.20 17.34 -1.26
C SER A 421 23.09 18.30 -0.47
N THR A 422 24.37 18.08 -0.51
CA THR A 422 25.32 19.11 -0.14
C THR A 422 25.01 20.32 -1.01
N ALA A 423 24.67 21.41 -0.38
CA ALA A 423 24.64 22.72 -1.02
C ALA A 423 26.07 23.06 -1.47
N SER A 424 26.44 22.59 -2.64
CA SER A 424 27.54 23.06 -3.46
C SER A 424 27.29 22.44 -4.84
N GLY A 425 27.04 23.33 -5.81
CA GLY A 425 26.87 22.89 -7.18
C GLY A 425 28.04 22.03 -7.63
N ASP A 426 27.72 20.88 -8.12
CA ASP A 426 28.33 20.39 -9.35
C ASP A 426 27.60 19.16 -9.88
N SER A 427 27.57 19.12 -11.19
CA SER A 427 27.25 18.13 -12.21
C SER A 427 27.15 16.65 -11.82
N ASP A 428 26.13 16.01 -12.42
CA ASP A 428 25.99 14.61 -12.79
C ASP A 428 27.31 13.82 -12.83
N VAL A 429 27.44 12.84 -11.95
CA VAL A 429 28.30 11.68 -12.22
C VAL A 429 27.60 10.40 -11.75
N ASP A 430 27.24 9.61 -12.74
CA ASP A 430 26.82 8.21 -12.66
C ASP A 430 27.93 7.38 -11.98
N GLN A 431 27.74 6.98 -10.73
CA GLN A 431 28.62 6.01 -10.07
C GLN A 431 27.85 4.77 -9.66
N ARG A 432 28.00 3.73 -10.47
CA ARG A 432 27.66 2.36 -10.10
C ARG A 432 28.60 1.87 -9.00
N PRO A 433 28.12 1.33 -7.88
CA PRO A 433 28.98 0.67 -6.91
C PRO A 433 29.30 -0.75 -7.34
N THR A 434 30.58 -1.06 -7.42
CA THR A 434 31.12 -2.41 -7.55
C THR A 434 30.89 -3.20 -6.26
N ALA A 435 30.46 -4.45 -6.42
CA ALA A 435 30.27 -5.39 -5.31
C ALA A 435 31.62 -5.76 -4.66
N SER A 436 31.74 -5.60 -3.36
CA SER A 436 32.71 -6.35 -2.56
C SER A 436 32.14 -6.57 -1.15
N ALA A 437 32.20 -7.82 -0.74
CA ALA A 437 31.69 -8.37 0.50
C ALA A 437 32.45 -7.83 1.73
N GLY A 438 31.73 -7.67 2.84
CA GLY A 438 32.37 -7.44 4.13
C GLY A 438 31.39 -6.99 5.21
N HIS A 439 30.90 -7.95 6.01
CA HIS A 439 30.23 -7.67 7.27
C HIS A 439 31.12 -6.83 8.17
N ARG A 440 30.72 -5.58 8.45
CA ARG A 440 31.24 -4.82 9.59
C ARG A 440 30.08 -4.21 10.37
N LEU A 441 30.00 -4.62 11.62
CA LEU A 441 29.23 -3.99 12.70
C LEU A 441 29.50 -2.49 12.76
N LEU A 442 28.48 -1.68 12.62
CA LEU A 442 28.55 -0.24 12.76
C LEU A 442 28.77 0.11 14.24
N ARG A 443 29.94 0.68 14.54
CA ARG A 443 30.21 1.40 15.78
C ARG A 443 29.40 2.71 15.80
N VAL A 444 28.71 2.92 16.90
CA VAL A 444 28.08 4.19 17.27
C VAL A 444 29.18 5.23 17.51
N LEU A 445 29.13 6.35 16.79
CA LEU A 445 29.92 7.54 17.07
C LEU A 445 29.11 8.52 17.93
N PRO A 446 29.74 9.24 18.86
CA PRO A 446 29.08 10.16 19.80
C PRO A 446 28.64 11.46 19.13
N PRO A 447 27.72 12.23 19.75
CA PRO A 447 27.14 13.43 19.15
C PRO A 447 28.10 14.60 19.21
N ASP A 448 28.33 15.26 18.08
CA ASP A 448 29.04 16.55 18.05
C ASP A 448 28.07 17.68 17.67
N ARG A 449 28.12 18.66 18.50
CA ARG A 449 27.70 20.07 18.52
C ARG A 449 26.75 20.67 17.49
N GLN A 450 25.81 21.38 18.06
CA GLN A 450 24.88 22.34 17.49
C GLN A 450 25.46 23.22 16.37
N GLU A 451 24.90 23.12 15.18
CA GLU A 451 24.85 24.22 14.21
C GLU A 451 23.43 24.39 13.67
N SER A 452 23.07 25.65 13.58
CA SER A 452 21.76 26.20 13.28
C SER A 452 21.20 25.71 11.95
N ARG A 453 19.97 25.20 11.98
CA ARG A 453 19.18 24.72 10.84
C ARG A 453 18.71 25.86 9.94
N PRO A 454 18.78 25.74 8.62
CA PRO A 454 17.94 26.53 7.74
C PRO A 454 16.52 25.97 7.72
N ALA A 455 15.54 26.86 7.69
CA ALA A 455 14.11 26.58 7.72
C ALA A 455 13.67 25.74 6.53
N ALA A 456 12.76 24.80 6.78
CA ALA A 456 12.07 23.98 5.80
C ALA A 456 11.09 24.82 4.96
N ALA A 457 11.58 25.52 3.93
CA ALA A 457 10.79 26.50 3.18
C ALA A 457 10.38 26.10 1.74
N GLU A 458 10.81 24.96 1.21
CA GLU A 458 10.59 24.72 -0.24
C GLU A 458 9.51 23.69 -0.63
N CYS A 459 8.88 23.03 0.30
CA CYS A 459 7.82 22.06 -0.05
C CYS A 459 6.40 22.67 -0.13
N GLY A 460 6.26 23.97 -0.03
CA GLY A 460 4.97 24.67 0.13
C GLY A 460 4.51 25.57 -1.01
N ARG A 461 5.26 25.80 -2.08
CA ARG A 461 4.87 26.75 -3.12
C ARG A 461 4.86 26.15 -4.51
N ARG A 462 3.74 25.57 -4.90
CA ARG A 462 3.26 25.47 -6.29
C ARG A 462 1.75 25.26 -6.28
N ALA A 463 1.00 26.33 -6.15
CA ALA A 463 -0.41 26.39 -6.53
C ALA A 463 -0.83 27.83 -6.77
N GLU A 464 -0.11 28.58 -7.61
CA GLU A 464 -0.64 29.80 -8.21
C GLU A 464 0.16 30.07 -9.48
N SER A 465 -0.42 29.66 -10.60
CA SER A 465 -0.46 30.34 -11.90
C SER A 465 -0.86 29.35 -12.99
N HIS A 466 -2.12 29.36 -13.32
CA HIS A 466 -2.59 29.34 -14.72
C HIS A 466 -4.08 29.68 -14.70
N ARG A 467 -4.31 30.89 -15.13
CA ARG A 467 -5.60 31.30 -15.69
C ARG A 467 -5.82 30.64 -17.04
#